data_3e73b501eaa1b2cda8f8b68aaeac206e
#
_entry.id   3e73b501eaa1b2cda8f8b68aaeac206e
#
_cell.length_a   1.000
_cell.length_b   1.000
_cell.length_c   1.000
_cell.angle_alpha   90.00
_cell.angle_beta   90.00
_cell.angle_gamma   90.00
#
_symmetry.space_group_name_H-M   'P 1'
#
loop_
_entity.id
_entity.type
_entity.pdbx_description
1 polymer ?
#
loop_
_entity_poly.entity_id
_entity_poly.type
_entity_poly.pdbx_seq_one_letter_code
_entity_poly.pdbx_strand_id
1 'polypeptide(L)'
;FDDVTFCTINGQNGAGKSSLFMDAIIACLYEQPREGIIKDEAGKSPWLRNDDSVRSGSIMFTFRIGEREYRVTRTRARSGKGTLNISCLAEGDWVDCSEERYNDTQQKILDIIGMDSFTLKSCALIMQDQYGLFLQAKPEDRVEVLGTLLGLGVYQGMERIAQDKAKAYGTRNRELKQKAEVHHGTISSLGNPDRELEGCQAELEGYEEALQVKAAE
;
A
#
# COMPACT_ATOMS: atom_id res chain seq x y z
N PHE A 1 23.78 -26.00 -0.32
CA PHE A 1 24.73 -25.04 -0.94
C PHE A 1 25.44 -24.15 0.10
N ASP A 2 25.43 -24.56 1.38
CA ASP A 2 25.84 -23.68 2.50
C ASP A 2 27.29 -23.20 2.44
N ASP A 3 28.19 -23.93 1.79
CA ASP A 3 29.60 -23.57 1.63
C ASP A 3 30.00 -23.26 0.17
N VAL A 4 29.03 -23.11 -0.73
CA VAL A 4 29.32 -22.91 -2.15
C VAL A 4 29.33 -21.41 -2.48
N THR A 5 30.52 -20.86 -2.75
CA THR A 5 30.70 -19.47 -3.19
C THR A 5 30.52 -19.26 -4.69
N PHE A 6 30.72 -20.31 -5.48
CA PHE A 6 30.57 -20.29 -6.93
C PHE A 6 30.06 -21.65 -7.44
N CYS A 7 29.03 -21.62 -8.29
CA CYS A 7 28.42 -22.81 -8.85
C CYS A 7 28.16 -22.65 -10.36
N THR A 8 28.50 -23.65 -11.14
CA THR A 8 28.14 -23.73 -12.56
C THR A 8 27.13 -24.85 -12.77
N ILE A 9 25.99 -24.49 -13.38
CA ILE A 9 24.89 -25.42 -13.63
C ILE A 9 24.85 -25.76 -15.12
N ASN A 10 25.17 -27.02 -15.44
CA ASN A 10 25.19 -27.52 -16.81
C ASN A 10 23.99 -28.45 -17.06
N GLY A 11 23.48 -28.45 -18.30
CA GLY A 11 22.40 -29.32 -18.74
C GLY A 11 21.90 -28.93 -20.12
N GLN A 12 21.16 -29.83 -20.77
CA GLN A 12 20.59 -29.59 -22.09
C GLN A 12 19.62 -28.40 -22.10
N ASN A 13 19.40 -27.79 -23.27
CA ASN A 13 18.38 -26.74 -23.39
C ASN A 13 16.99 -27.32 -23.10
N GLY A 14 16.18 -26.58 -22.36
CA GLY A 14 14.87 -27.06 -21.90
C GLY A 14 14.89 -27.94 -20.63
N ALA A 15 16.06 -28.25 -20.06
CA ALA A 15 16.17 -29.09 -18.84
C ALA A 15 15.67 -28.38 -17.55
N GLY A 16 15.17 -27.14 -17.65
CA GLY A 16 14.63 -26.42 -16.51
C GLY A 16 15.64 -25.69 -15.63
N LYS A 17 16.88 -25.49 -16.11
CA LYS A 17 17.93 -24.80 -15.32
C LYS A 17 17.48 -23.42 -14.83
N SER A 18 17.02 -22.57 -15.72
CA SER A 18 16.55 -21.21 -15.39
C SER A 18 15.30 -21.26 -14.51
N SER A 19 14.39 -22.20 -14.79
CA SER A 19 13.17 -22.36 -13.98
C SER A 19 13.48 -22.77 -12.54
N LEU A 20 14.51 -23.62 -12.34
CA LEU A 20 14.88 -24.07 -11.01
C LEU A 20 15.50 -22.93 -10.17
N PHE A 21 16.32 -22.07 -10.76
CA PHE A 21 17.08 -21.07 -10.01
C PHE A 21 16.49 -19.67 -10.04
N MET A 22 15.83 -19.28 -11.12
CA MET A 22 15.28 -17.93 -11.27
C MET A 22 13.77 -17.92 -11.02
N ASP A 23 13.03 -18.72 -11.78
CA ASP A 23 11.57 -18.72 -11.70
C ASP A 23 11.10 -19.25 -10.34
N ALA A 24 11.81 -20.23 -9.75
CA ALA A 24 11.46 -20.77 -8.45
C ALA A 24 11.58 -19.74 -7.32
N ILE A 25 12.59 -18.85 -7.35
CA ILE A 25 12.72 -17.79 -6.35
C ILE A 25 11.54 -16.83 -6.44
N ILE A 26 11.24 -16.34 -7.65
CA ILE A 26 10.10 -15.43 -7.87
C ILE A 26 8.78 -16.11 -7.48
N ALA A 27 8.64 -17.37 -7.84
CA ALA A 27 7.49 -18.17 -7.47
C ALA A 27 7.32 -18.31 -5.96
N CYS A 28 8.40 -18.64 -5.27
CA CYS A 28 8.37 -18.84 -3.83
C CYS A 28 8.01 -17.55 -3.08
N LEU A 29 8.63 -16.43 -3.46
CA LEU A 29 8.48 -15.17 -2.74
C LEU A 29 7.23 -14.39 -3.13
N TYR A 30 6.88 -14.35 -4.43
CA TYR A 30 5.83 -13.46 -4.96
C TYR A 30 4.62 -14.18 -5.57
N GLU A 31 4.64 -15.50 -5.61
CA GLU A 31 3.58 -16.29 -6.26
C GLU A 31 3.36 -15.95 -7.75
N GLN A 32 4.34 -15.35 -8.39
CA GLN A 32 4.25 -14.99 -9.79
C GLN A 32 4.90 -16.03 -10.66
N PRO A 33 4.22 -16.51 -11.70
CA PRO A 33 4.85 -17.31 -12.73
C PRO A 33 5.76 -16.45 -13.61
N ARG A 34 6.58 -17.09 -14.42
CA ARG A 34 7.28 -16.43 -15.51
C ARG A 34 6.27 -15.76 -16.44
N GLU A 35 6.55 -14.54 -16.89
CA GLU A 35 5.75 -13.87 -17.90
C GLU A 35 5.63 -14.75 -19.16
N GLY A 36 4.43 -14.89 -19.70
CA GLY A 36 4.15 -15.74 -20.85
C GLY A 36 3.76 -17.19 -20.53
N ILE A 37 3.87 -17.65 -19.28
CA ILE A 37 3.20 -18.87 -18.85
C ILE A 37 1.72 -18.53 -18.62
N ILE A 38 0.94 -18.69 -19.65
CA ILE A 38 -0.53 -18.59 -19.60
C ILE A 38 -1.01 -19.66 -18.63
N LYS A 39 -1.94 -19.31 -17.74
CA LYS A 39 -2.76 -20.31 -17.04
C LYS A 39 -3.34 -21.18 -18.12
N ASP A 40 -2.99 -22.47 -18.14
CA ASP A 40 -3.60 -23.34 -19.11
C ASP A 40 -5.11 -23.28 -18.95
N GLU A 41 -5.87 -23.46 -20.03
CA GLU A 41 -7.33 -23.38 -20.05
C GLU A 41 -8.01 -24.35 -19.05
N ALA A 42 -7.25 -25.33 -18.56
CA ALA A 42 -7.69 -26.31 -17.56
C ALA A 42 -7.48 -25.86 -16.10
N GLY A 43 -6.97 -24.62 -15.86
CA GLY A 43 -6.72 -24.11 -14.52
C GLY A 43 -5.58 -24.82 -13.78
N LYS A 44 -4.73 -25.54 -14.49
CA LYS A 44 -3.56 -26.21 -13.91
C LYS A 44 -2.55 -25.16 -13.44
N SER A 45 -1.98 -25.40 -12.27
CA SER A 45 -0.97 -24.49 -11.72
C SER A 45 0.29 -24.53 -12.60
N PRO A 46 0.79 -23.38 -13.11
CA PRO A 46 2.02 -23.34 -13.93
C PRO A 46 3.27 -23.77 -13.15
N TRP A 47 3.16 -23.97 -11.86
CA TRP A 47 4.20 -24.42 -10.94
C TRP A 47 4.42 -25.92 -10.94
N LEU A 48 3.46 -26.66 -11.47
CA LEU A 48 3.51 -28.10 -11.44
C LEU A 48 3.98 -28.64 -12.78
N ARG A 49 4.78 -29.68 -12.69
CA ARG A 49 5.20 -30.45 -13.85
C ARG A 49 3.97 -30.88 -14.67
N ASN A 50 4.08 -30.84 -16.00
CA ASN A 50 3.04 -31.26 -16.95
C ASN A 50 2.75 -32.78 -16.92
N ASP A 51 2.99 -33.43 -15.84
CA ASP A 51 2.77 -34.85 -15.61
C ASP A 51 1.53 -35.00 -14.73
N ASP A 52 0.52 -35.67 -15.26
CA ASP A 52 -0.77 -35.85 -14.59
C ASP A 52 -0.67 -36.67 -13.29
N SER A 53 0.44 -37.38 -13.06
CA SER A 53 0.74 -38.08 -11.82
C SER A 53 1.12 -37.13 -10.67
N VAL A 54 1.62 -35.94 -10.99
CA VAL A 54 2.04 -34.94 -9.98
C VAL A 54 0.84 -34.16 -9.46
N ARG A 55 0.49 -34.35 -8.21
CA ARG A 55 -0.68 -33.71 -7.58
C ARG A 55 -0.35 -32.43 -6.83
N SER A 56 0.87 -32.26 -6.38
CA SER A 56 1.34 -31.08 -5.67
C SER A 56 2.83 -30.86 -5.87
N GLY A 57 3.27 -29.62 -5.69
CA GLY A 57 4.68 -29.22 -5.66
C GLY A 57 4.96 -28.32 -4.47
N SER A 58 6.21 -28.31 -4.04
CA SER A 58 6.69 -27.45 -2.97
C SER A 58 8.00 -26.77 -3.39
N ILE A 59 8.13 -25.51 -3.03
CA ILE A 59 9.36 -24.73 -3.18
C ILE A 59 9.74 -24.26 -1.79
N MET A 60 10.99 -24.48 -1.41
CA MET A 60 11.59 -23.96 -0.19
C MET A 60 12.76 -23.07 -0.57
N PHE A 61 12.77 -21.85 -0.07
CA PHE A 61 13.85 -20.88 -0.30
C PHE A 61 14.29 -20.26 1.01
N THR A 62 15.60 -20.36 1.28
CA THR A 62 16.24 -19.77 2.46
C THR A 62 17.08 -18.58 2.03
N PHE A 63 16.94 -17.45 2.72
CA PHE A 63 17.65 -16.21 2.42
C PHE A 63 17.97 -15.45 3.71
N ARG A 64 18.93 -14.51 3.60
CA ARG A 64 19.35 -13.68 4.73
C ARG A 64 19.09 -12.21 4.42
N ILE A 65 18.56 -11.49 5.41
CA ILE A 65 18.43 -10.03 5.38
C ILE A 65 19.05 -9.48 6.65
N GLY A 66 20.14 -8.71 6.50
CA GLY A 66 20.96 -8.31 7.63
C GLY A 66 21.52 -9.53 8.38
N GLU A 67 21.28 -9.57 9.69
CA GLU A 67 21.73 -10.68 10.55
C GLU A 67 20.69 -11.81 10.71
N ARG A 68 19.54 -11.71 10.05
CA ARG A 68 18.46 -12.68 10.20
C ARG A 68 18.32 -13.57 8.99
N GLU A 69 18.19 -14.87 9.24
CA GLU A 69 17.87 -15.85 8.20
C GLU A 69 16.40 -16.20 8.23
N TYR A 70 15.82 -16.27 7.03
CA TYR A 70 14.43 -16.60 6.80
C TYR A 70 14.31 -17.77 5.85
N ARG A 71 13.28 -18.57 6.05
CA ARG A 71 12.92 -19.69 5.17
C ARG A 71 11.46 -19.59 4.79
N VAL A 72 11.20 -19.45 3.51
CA VAL A 72 9.84 -19.47 2.95
C VAL A 72 9.58 -20.82 2.32
N THR A 73 8.47 -21.45 2.68
CA THR A 73 8.00 -22.70 2.09
C THR A 73 6.63 -22.46 1.48
N ARG A 74 6.53 -22.65 0.18
CA ARG A 74 5.27 -22.52 -0.57
C ARG A 74 4.92 -23.83 -1.22
N THR A 75 3.69 -24.31 -0.97
CA THR A 75 3.15 -25.48 -1.65
C THR A 75 2.02 -25.08 -2.59
N ARG A 76 1.85 -25.85 -3.65
CA ARG A 76 0.71 -25.75 -4.56
C ARG A 76 0.22 -27.12 -4.94
N ALA A 77 -1.08 -27.33 -4.79
CA ALA A 77 -1.76 -28.49 -5.33
C ALA A 77 -2.30 -28.20 -6.73
N ARG A 78 -2.49 -29.24 -7.53
CA ARG A 78 -3.09 -29.13 -8.87
C ARG A 78 -4.53 -28.56 -8.81
N SER A 79 -5.22 -28.75 -7.71
CA SER A 79 -6.53 -28.13 -7.43
C SER A 79 -6.51 -26.60 -7.22
N GLY A 80 -5.32 -25.98 -7.27
CA GLY A 80 -5.14 -24.55 -7.00
C GLY A 80 -4.98 -24.18 -5.52
N LYS A 81 -5.23 -25.10 -4.58
CA LYS A 81 -4.99 -24.87 -3.15
C LYS A 81 -3.48 -24.93 -2.85
N GLY A 82 -3.04 -24.10 -1.91
CA GLY A 82 -1.64 -24.07 -1.50
C GLY A 82 -1.49 -23.61 -0.07
N THR A 83 -0.30 -23.82 0.49
CA THR A 83 0.12 -23.29 1.78
C THR A 83 1.32 -22.38 1.60
N LEU A 84 1.47 -21.43 2.51
CA LEU A 84 2.58 -20.49 2.56
C LEU A 84 3.00 -20.35 4.01
N ASN A 85 4.26 -20.68 4.28
CA ASN A 85 4.85 -20.55 5.59
C ASN A 85 6.15 -19.78 5.51
N ILE A 86 6.42 -18.97 6.52
CA ILE A 86 7.70 -18.29 6.72
C ILE A 86 8.22 -18.62 8.11
N SER A 87 9.49 -19.01 8.20
CA SER A 87 10.18 -19.24 9.46
C SER A 87 11.42 -18.36 9.54
N CYS A 88 11.82 -17.96 10.73
CA CYS A 88 13.06 -17.28 10.99
C CYS A 88 13.99 -18.16 11.84
N LEU A 89 15.29 -18.08 11.60
CA LEU A 89 16.28 -18.77 12.42
C LEU A 89 16.51 -17.98 13.71
N ALA A 90 16.23 -18.59 14.86
CA ALA A 90 16.44 -18.02 16.18
C ALA A 90 17.13 -19.07 17.07
N GLU A 91 18.25 -18.70 17.69
CA GLU A 91 19.02 -19.56 18.61
C GLU A 91 19.38 -20.96 18.05
N GLY A 92 19.50 -21.06 16.71
CA GLY A 92 19.84 -22.30 16.01
C GLY A 92 18.63 -23.11 15.53
N ASP A 93 17.41 -22.73 15.90
CA ASP A 93 16.17 -23.40 15.49
C ASP A 93 15.31 -22.55 14.56
N TRP A 94 14.56 -23.21 13.67
CA TRP A 94 13.61 -22.55 12.79
C TRP A 94 12.26 -22.35 13.50
N VAL A 95 11.98 -21.09 13.82
CA VAL A 95 10.71 -20.68 14.45
C VAL A 95 9.73 -20.21 13.39
N ASP A 96 8.51 -20.78 13.39
CA ASP A 96 7.46 -20.34 12.50
C ASP A 96 6.99 -18.94 12.88
N CYS A 97 6.99 -18.05 11.91
CA CYS A 97 6.50 -16.67 12.02
C CYS A 97 5.43 -16.34 10.96
N SER A 98 4.73 -17.36 10.46
CA SER A 98 3.60 -17.20 9.55
C SER A 98 2.42 -16.52 10.24
N GLU A 99 1.58 -15.85 9.45
CA GLU A 99 0.30 -15.33 9.92
C GLU A 99 -0.81 -16.38 9.74
N GLU A 100 -1.97 -16.19 10.37
CA GLU A 100 -3.09 -17.11 10.27
C GLU A 100 -3.64 -17.24 8.84
N ARG A 101 -3.58 -16.14 8.07
CA ARG A 101 -4.09 -16.13 6.70
C ARG A 101 -2.95 -16.11 5.69
N TYR A 102 -3.18 -16.79 4.60
CA TYR A 102 -2.25 -16.85 3.47
C TYR A 102 -1.82 -15.46 2.97
N ASN A 103 -2.78 -14.55 2.81
CA ASN A 103 -2.51 -13.21 2.30
C ASN A 103 -1.70 -12.36 3.29
N ASP A 104 -1.95 -12.51 4.58
CA ASP A 104 -1.24 -11.78 5.63
C ASP A 104 0.21 -12.28 5.72
N THR A 105 0.42 -13.61 5.61
CA THR A 105 1.76 -14.20 5.48
C THR A 105 2.48 -13.71 4.22
N GLN A 106 1.76 -13.59 3.07
CA GLN A 106 2.34 -13.05 1.85
C GLN A 106 2.76 -11.59 2.03
N GLN A 107 1.94 -10.77 2.64
CA GLN A 107 2.27 -9.37 2.92
C GLN A 107 3.49 -9.27 3.84
N LYS A 108 3.55 -10.08 4.89
CA LYS A 108 4.71 -10.14 5.78
C LYS A 108 6.00 -10.49 5.06
N ILE A 109 5.97 -11.42 4.10
CA ILE A 109 7.13 -11.75 3.26
C ILE A 109 7.57 -10.52 2.46
N LEU A 110 6.62 -9.80 1.84
CA LEU A 110 6.91 -8.58 1.08
C LEU A 110 7.51 -7.48 1.95
N ASP A 111 6.97 -7.30 3.16
CA ASP A 111 7.46 -6.31 4.13
C ASP A 111 8.89 -6.65 4.61
N ILE A 112 9.20 -7.94 4.81
CA ILE A 112 10.53 -8.40 5.19
C ILE A 112 11.53 -8.17 4.04
N ILE A 113 11.15 -8.49 2.79
CA ILE A 113 12.01 -8.31 1.61
C ILE A 113 12.18 -6.82 1.30
N GLY A 114 11.15 -6.01 1.52
CA GLY A 114 11.16 -4.58 1.28
C GLY A 114 11.14 -4.18 -0.20
N MET A 115 10.87 -5.11 -1.11
CA MET A 115 10.77 -4.83 -2.54
C MET A 115 9.77 -5.75 -3.23
N ASP A 116 9.16 -5.28 -4.30
CA ASP A 116 8.26 -6.05 -5.13
C ASP A 116 8.99 -6.94 -6.13
N SER A 117 8.26 -7.79 -6.86
CA SER A 117 8.86 -8.73 -7.81
C SER A 117 9.51 -8.04 -9.01
N PHE A 118 8.99 -6.89 -9.45
CA PHE A 118 9.55 -6.13 -10.55
C PHE A 118 10.90 -5.52 -10.16
N THR A 119 10.99 -4.95 -8.99
CA THR A 119 12.23 -4.41 -8.42
C THR A 119 13.28 -5.51 -8.27
N LEU A 120 12.91 -6.67 -7.71
CA LEU A 120 13.85 -7.79 -7.57
C LEU A 120 14.36 -8.29 -8.93
N LYS A 121 13.48 -8.45 -9.92
CA LYS A 121 13.85 -8.85 -11.30
C LYS A 121 14.73 -7.80 -12.00
N SER A 122 14.48 -6.52 -11.72
CA SER A 122 15.22 -5.43 -12.36
C SER A 122 16.62 -5.22 -11.80
N CYS A 123 16.83 -5.55 -10.51
CA CYS A 123 18.05 -5.19 -9.78
C CYS A 123 18.91 -6.38 -9.35
N ALA A 124 18.29 -7.50 -8.98
CA ALA A 124 18.97 -8.64 -8.38
C ALA A 124 18.98 -9.90 -9.26
N LEU A 125 18.04 -10.05 -10.17
CA LEU A 125 17.93 -11.23 -11.03
C LEU A 125 18.04 -10.85 -12.50
N ILE A 126 19.01 -11.43 -13.20
CA ILE A 126 19.10 -11.32 -14.67
C ILE A 126 18.37 -12.50 -15.28
N MET A 127 17.11 -12.30 -15.61
CA MET A 127 16.27 -13.32 -16.23
C MET A 127 16.66 -13.53 -17.70
N GLN A 128 16.49 -14.75 -18.18
CA GLN A 128 16.67 -15.06 -19.60
C GLN A 128 15.65 -14.27 -20.43
N ASP A 129 16.09 -13.67 -21.53
CA ASP A 129 15.31 -12.83 -22.44
C ASP A 129 14.74 -11.54 -21.83
N GLN A 130 15.17 -11.18 -20.63
CA GLN A 130 14.75 -9.96 -19.90
C GLN A 130 15.95 -9.09 -19.50
N TYR A 131 16.97 -9.00 -20.38
CA TYR A 131 18.12 -8.14 -20.10
C TYR A 131 17.72 -6.68 -20.06
N GLY A 132 18.16 -6.02 -19.00
CA GLY A 132 17.95 -4.58 -18.87
C GLY A 132 16.50 -4.18 -18.70
N LEU A 133 15.70 -4.98 -18.00
CA LEU A 133 14.31 -4.64 -17.64
C LEU A 133 14.19 -3.21 -17.12
N PHE A 134 15.10 -2.80 -16.27
CA PHE A 134 15.17 -1.43 -15.75
C PHE A 134 15.35 -0.39 -16.89
N LEU A 135 16.22 -0.67 -17.86
CA LEU A 135 16.48 0.27 -18.95
C LEU A 135 15.31 0.35 -19.95
N GLN A 136 14.57 -0.74 -20.11
CA GLN A 136 13.42 -0.83 -21.01
C GLN A 136 12.12 -0.40 -20.34
N ALA A 137 12.11 -0.30 -19.02
CA ALA A 137 10.95 0.14 -18.24
C ALA A 137 10.59 1.59 -18.57
N LYS A 138 9.32 1.93 -18.38
CA LYS A 138 8.85 3.32 -18.50
C LYS A 138 9.53 4.21 -17.46
N PRO A 139 9.64 5.52 -17.70
CA PRO A 139 10.25 6.45 -16.73
C PRO A 139 9.63 6.35 -15.33
N GLU A 140 8.30 6.20 -15.23
CA GLU A 140 7.58 6.08 -13.97
C GLU A 140 8.00 4.84 -13.20
N ASP A 141 8.06 3.68 -13.88
CA ASP A 141 8.47 2.40 -13.28
C ASP A 141 9.92 2.45 -12.79
N ARG A 142 10.80 3.13 -13.54
CA ARG A 142 12.21 3.33 -13.13
C ARG A 142 12.33 4.18 -11.87
N VAL A 143 11.51 5.23 -11.75
CA VAL A 143 11.47 6.06 -10.54
C VAL A 143 10.98 5.26 -9.35
N GLU A 144 9.98 4.40 -9.54
CA GLU A 144 9.45 3.53 -8.48
C GLU A 144 10.51 2.53 -8.00
N VAL A 145 11.20 1.86 -8.92
CA VAL A 145 12.31 0.95 -8.58
C VAL A 145 13.40 1.68 -7.78
N LEU A 146 13.84 2.84 -8.27
CA LEU A 146 14.86 3.65 -7.56
C LEU A 146 14.35 4.11 -6.20
N GLY A 147 13.07 4.52 -6.14
CA GLY A 147 12.43 4.92 -4.89
C GLY A 147 12.42 3.79 -3.85
N THR A 148 12.13 2.57 -4.29
CA THR A 148 12.16 1.37 -3.43
C THR A 148 13.57 1.06 -2.96
N LEU A 149 14.56 1.04 -3.86
CA LEU A 149 15.96 0.76 -3.53
C LEU A 149 16.58 1.81 -2.58
N LEU A 150 16.17 3.06 -2.72
CA LEU A 150 16.64 4.16 -1.87
C LEU A 150 15.83 4.28 -0.57
N GLY A 151 14.86 3.40 -0.33
CA GLY A 151 14.01 3.45 0.85
C GLY A 151 13.07 4.68 0.90
N LEU A 152 12.75 5.27 -0.25
CA LEU A 152 11.93 6.50 -0.33
C LEU A 152 10.43 6.26 -0.09
N GLY A 153 9.99 5.02 0.13
CA GLY A 153 8.58 4.68 0.40
C GLY A 153 8.01 5.40 1.62
N VAL A 154 8.85 5.75 2.61
CA VAL A 154 8.46 6.57 3.76
C VAL A 154 7.93 7.93 3.33
N TYR A 155 8.57 8.57 2.34
CA TYR A 155 8.15 9.88 1.84
C TYR A 155 6.83 9.80 1.07
N GLN A 156 6.58 8.74 0.32
CA GLN A 156 5.29 8.48 -0.33
C GLN A 156 4.16 8.29 0.71
N GLY A 157 4.46 7.59 1.80
CA GLY A 157 3.56 7.47 2.95
C GLY A 157 3.25 8.82 3.59
N MET A 158 4.27 9.66 3.79
CA MET A 158 4.12 11.02 4.32
C MET A 158 3.30 11.91 3.39
N GLU A 159 3.55 11.85 2.08
CA GLU A 159 2.80 12.59 1.07
C GLU A 159 1.31 12.25 1.13
N ARG A 160 0.95 10.95 1.16
CA ARG A 160 -0.44 10.52 1.27
C ARG A 160 -1.11 11.06 2.53
N ILE A 161 -0.45 10.95 3.68
CA ILE A 161 -0.96 11.48 4.95
C ILE A 161 -1.15 13.00 4.87
N ALA A 162 -0.20 13.71 4.26
CA ALA A 162 -0.31 15.15 4.08
C ALA A 162 -1.49 15.53 3.16
N GLN A 163 -1.68 14.83 2.05
CA GLN A 163 -2.79 15.02 1.13
C GLN A 163 -4.14 14.75 1.80
N ASP A 164 -4.27 13.69 2.58
CA ASP A 164 -5.49 13.36 3.30
C ASP A 164 -5.83 14.42 4.35
N LYS A 165 -4.84 14.91 5.10
CA LYS A 165 -5.01 16.02 6.03
C LYS A 165 -5.40 17.32 5.30
N ALA A 166 -4.75 17.64 4.18
CA ALA A 166 -5.08 18.81 3.40
C ALA A 166 -6.53 18.78 2.89
N LYS A 167 -7.01 17.62 2.41
CA LYS A 167 -8.42 17.43 2.02
C LYS A 167 -9.36 17.62 3.21
N ALA A 168 -9.07 17.02 4.34
CA ALA A 168 -9.90 17.14 5.55
C ALA A 168 -9.99 18.59 6.02
N TYR A 169 -8.86 19.30 6.08
CA TYR A 169 -8.84 20.72 6.43
C TYR A 169 -9.55 21.59 5.40
N GLY A 170 -9.41 21.30 4.11
CA GLY A 170 -10.11 21.99 3.05
C GLY A 170 -11.64 21.86 3.16
N THR A 171 -12.13 20.69 3.51
CA THR A 171 -13.57 20.47 3.76
C THR A 171 -14.01 21.23 5.01
N ARG A 172 -13.27 21.12 6.10
CA ARG A 172 -13.58 21.82 7.35
C ARG A 172 -13.59 23.35 7.19
N ASN A 173 -12.64 23.86 6.42
CA ASN A 173 -12.58 25.31 6.14
C ASN A 173 -13.81 25.79 5.35
N ARG A 174 -14.27 25.01 4.38
CA ARG A 174 -15.52 25.32 3.63
C ARG A 174 -16.72 25.34 4.54
N GLU A 175 -16.89 24.33 5.41
CA GLU A 175 -17.97 24.28 6.40
C GLU A 175 -17.96 25.50 7.35
N LEU A 176 -16.78 25.85 7.85
CA LEU A 176 -16.61 27.00 8.74
C LEU A 176 -16.93 28.34 8.04
N LYS A 177 -16.50 28.49 6.79
CA LYS A 177 -16.83 29.67 5.98
C LYS A 177 -18.34 29.80 5.77
N GLN A 178 -19.02 28.71 5.41
CA GLN A 178 -20.49 28.72 5.26
C GLN A 178 -21.19 29.10 6.57
N LYS A 179 -20.75 28.54 7.70
CA LYS A 179 -21.30 28.92 9.02
C LYS A 179 -21.06 30.39 9.32
N ALA A 180 -19.87 30.91 9.06
CA ALA A 180 -19.55 32.33 9.25
C ALA A 180 -20.42 33.24 8.38
N GLU A 181 -20.65 32.87 7.11
CA GLU A 181 -21.56 33.63 6.23
C GLU A 181 -23.00 33.63 6.73
N VAL A 182 -23.51 32.48 7.18
CA VAL A 182 -24.86 32.40 7.77
C VAL A 182 -24.97 33.26 9.03
N HIS A 183 -23.99 33.19 9.92
CA HIS A 183 -24.00 34.02 11.12
C HIS A 183 -23.86 35.51 10.80
N HIS A 184 -23.02 35.88 9.83
CA HIS A 184 -22.89 37.26 9.39
C HIS A 184 -24.21 37.77 8.78
N GLY A 185 -24.87 36.98 7.97
CA GLY A 185 -26.20 37.31 7.43
C GLY A 185 -27.25 37.48 8.54
N THR A 186 -27.23 36.61 9.55
CA THR A 186 -28.14 36.72 10.70
C THR A 186 -27.88 37.99 11.50
N ILE A 187 -26.61 38.31 11.79
CA ILE A 187 -26.24 39.55 12.50
C ILE A 187 -26.68 40.78 11.70
N SER A 188 -26.45 40.77 10.38
CA SER A 188 -26.87 41.87 9.51
C SER A 188 -28.40 42.03 9.45
N SER A 189 -29.16 40.95 9.56
CA SER A 189 -30.64 40.97 9.55
C SER A 189 -31.25 41.42 10.88
N LEU A 190 -30.54 41.30 11.99
CA LEU A 190 -31.00 41.73 13.29
C LEU A 190 -31.00 43.26 13.44
N GLY A 191 -30.44 44.00 12.49
CA GLY A 191 -30.34 45.46 12.58
C GLY A 191 -29.30 45.93 13.59
N ASN A 192 -29.37 47.21 13.89
CA ASN A 192 -28.55 47.78 14.95
C ASN A 192 -29.44 47.96 16.21
N PRO A 193 -29.35 47.08 17.22
CA PRO A 193 -30.22 47.13 18.40
C PRO A 193 -30.07 48.45 19.16
N ASP A 194 -28.90 49.10 19.12
CA ASP A 194 -28.69 50.38 19.78
C ASP A 194 -29.50 51.50 19.11
N ARG A 195 -29.63 51.44 17.76
CA ARG A 195 -30.40 52.43 17.01
C ARG A 195 -31.92 52.25 17.17
N GLU A 196 -32.37 51.02 17.32
CA GLU A 196 -33.78 50.73 17.63
C GLU A 196 -34.09 51.16 19.09
N LEU A 197 -33.18 50.97 20.01
CA LEU A 197 -33.33 51.42 21.38
C LEU A 197 -33.39 52.93 21.50
N GLU A 198 -32.50 53.67 20.78
CA GLU A 198 -32.53 55.12 20.68
C GLU A 198 -33.88 55.62 20.10
N GLY A 199 -34.36 54.93 19.07
CA GLY A 199 -35.67 55.25 18.47
C GLY A 199 -36.83 55.09 19.47
N CYS A 200 -36.87 53.98 20.20
CA CYS A 200 -37.86 53.74 21.23
C CYS A 200 -37.78 54.70 22.38
N GLN A 201 -36.55 55.13 22.77
CA GLN A 201 -36.35 56.13 23.85
C GLN A 201 -36.90 57.48 23.41
N ALA A 202 -36.62 57.91 22.18
CA ALA A 202 -37.10 59.19 21.65
C ALA A 202 -38.65 59.20 21.53
N GLU A 203 -39.26 58.07 21.16
CA GLU A 203 -40.74 57.97 21.15
C GLU A 203 -41.32 58.04 22.58
N LEU A 204 -40.66 57.41 23.54
CA LEU A 204 -41.11 57.42 24.92
C LEU A 204 -41.04 58.84 25.51
N GLU A 205 -39.96 59.58 25.30
CA GLU A 205 -39.82 60.98 25.67
C GLU A 205 -40.93 61.86 25.05
N GLY A 206 -41.24 61.66 23.75
CA GLY A 206 -42.34 62.36 23.09
C GLY A 206 -43.71 62.06 23.67
N TYR A 207 -43.96 60.82 24.12
CA TYR A 207 -45.18 60.46 24.85
C TYR A 207 -45.25 61.05 26.23
N GLU A 208 -44.16 61.12 26.96
CA GLU A 208 -44.07 61.74 28.28
C GLU A 208 -44.33 63.25 28.21
N GLU A 209 -43.79 63.95 27.23
CA GLU A 209 -44.05 65.40 27.00
C GLU A 209 -45.50 65.62 26.66
N ALA A 210 -46.10 64.81 25.78
CA ALA A 210 -47.53 64.93 25.40
C ALA A 210 -48.47 64.68 26.62
N LEU A 211 -48.09 63.77 27.50
CA LEU A 211 -48.83 63.52 28.74
C LEU A 211 -48.70 64.69 29.73
N GLN A 212 -47.57 65.33 29.86
CA GLN A 212 -47.39 66.49 30.72
C GLN A 212 -48.18 67.70 30.25
N VAL A 213 -48.25 67.91 28.89
CA VAL A 213 -49.09 68.97 28.30
C VAL A 213 -50.58 68.75 28.62
N LYS A 214 -51.06 67.51 28.45
CA LYS A 214 -52.46 67.14 28.71
C LYS A 214 -52.82 67.19 30.26
N ALA A 215 -51.86 67.01 31.14
CA ALA A 215 -52.10 67.10 32.57
C ALA A 215 -52.10 68.56 33.09
N ALA A 216 -51.62 69.52 32.27
CA ALA A 216 -51.59 70.98 32.58
C ALA A 216 -52.79 71.77 32.02
N GLU A 217 -53.61 71.12 31.17
CA GLU A 217 -54.91 71.56 30.71
C GLU A 217 -56.02 71.10 31.66
#